data_a7aa22f7a1630392a11f0331137fe8af
#
_entry.id   a7aa22f7a1630392a11f0331137fe8af
#
_cell.length_a   1.000
_cell.length_b   1.000
_cell.length_c   1.000
_cell.angle_alpha   90.00
_cell.angle_beta   90.00
_cell.angle_gamma   90.00
#
_symmetry.space_group_name_H-M   'P 1'
#
loop_
_entity.id
_entity.type
_entity.pdbx_description
1 polymer ?
#
loop_
_entity_poly.entity_id
_entity_poly.type
_entity_poly.pdbx_seq_one_letter_code
_entity_poly.pdbx_strand_id
1 'polypeptide(L)' 'MEREDFEVVAVTLFGKIVVAHYPTLEQAEWRARVLNEEVERSPRGYLQYMVRPAGEARR' A
#
# COMPACT_ATOMS: atom_id res chain seq x y z
N MET A 1 -14.06 8.45 -18.96
CA MET A 1 -12.96 7.53 -19.01
C MET A 1 -12.43 7.22 -17.63
N GLU A 2 -12.35 5.96 -17.33
CA GLU A 2 -11.93 5.58 -16.01
C GLU A 2 -10.46 5.41 -15.90
N ARG A 3 -9.94 5.88 -14.81
CA ARG A 3 -8.57 5.71 -14.52
C ARG A 3 -8.46 4.79 -13.37
N GLU A 4 -7.72 3.74 -13.55
CA GLU A 4 -7.50 2.85 -12.45
C GLU A 4 -6.25 3.26 -11.74
N ASP A 5 -6.42 3.65 -10.51
CA ASP A 5 -5.29 3.94 -9.65
C ASP A 5 -5.16 2.83 -8.62
N PHE A 6 -3.98 2.69 -8.08
CA PHE A 6 -3.73 1.70 -7.05
C PHE A 6 -3.17 2.39 -5.82
N GLU A 7 -3.54 1.89 -4.66
CA GLU A 7 -3.10 2.45 -3.39
C GLU A 7 -2.17 1.51 -2.69
N VAL A 8 -1.14 2.08 -2.07
CA VAL A 8 -0.34 1.33 -1.11
C VAL A 8 -0.89 1.66 0.26
N VAL A 9 -1.24 0.63 1.01
CA VAL A 9 -1.93 0.78 2.28
C VAL A 9 -1.07 0.17 3.38
N ALA A 10 -0.86 0.93 4.43
CA ALA A 10 -0.16 0.43 5.61
C ALA A 10 -1.19 -0.21 6.54
N VAL A 11 -0.95 -1.46 6.90
CA VAL A 11 -1.81 -2.19 7.82
C VAL A 11 -1.16 -2.15 9.18
N THR A 12 -1.83 -1.54 10.14
CA THR A 12 -1.29 -1.38 11.47
C THR A 12 -2.23 -2.00 12.48
N LEU A 13 -1.80 -2.02 13.74
CA LEU A 13 -2.65 -2.48 14.81
C LEU A 13 -3.90 -1.62 14.97
N PHE A 14 -3.83 -0.39 14.52
CA PHE A 14 -4.94 0.54 14.68
C PHE A 14 -5.79 0.67 13.43
N GLY A 15 -5.48 -0.09 12.39
CA GLY A 15 -6.26 -0.03 11.17
C GLY A 15 -5.39 0.15 9.95
N LYS A 16 -6.03 0.52 8.84
CA LYS A 16 -5.37 0.67 7.57
C LYS A 16 -5.27 2.12 7.19
N ILE A 17 -4.12 2.53 6.70
CA ILE A 17 -3.85 3.90 6.31
C ILE A 17 -3.30 3.91 4.90
N VAL A 18 -3.91 4.71 4.01
CA VAL A 18 -3.40 4.86 2.66
C VAL A 18 -2.18 5.78 2.72
N VAL A 19 -1.05 5.30 2.21
CA VAL A 19 0.19 6.06 2.26
C VAL A 19 0.65 6.56 0.91
N ALA A 20 0.16 6.00 -0.19
CA ALA A 20 0.57 6.44 -1.51
C ALA A 20 -0.40 5.97 -2.56
N HIS A 21 -0.40 6.66 -3.71
CA HIS A 21 -1.18 6.29 -4.88
C HIS A 21 -0.27 6.19 -6.09
N TYR A 22 -0.55 5.25 -6.96
CA TYR A 22 0.21 5.06 -8.18
C TYR A 22 -0.73 4.75 -9.32
N PRO A 23 -0.39 5.18 -10.53
CA PRO A 23 -1.28 4.93 -11.69
C PRO A 23 -1.25 3.50 -12.20
N THR A 24 -0.24 2.71 -11.82
CA THR A 24 -0.19 1.34 -12.29
C THR A 24 0.04 0.40 -11.13
N LEU A 25 -0.44 -0.83 -11.30
CA LEU A 25 -0.26 -1.85 -10.29
C LEU A 25 1.22 -2.15 -10.08
N GLU A 26 1.97 -2.17 -11.16
CA GLU A 26 3.39 -2.49 -11.07
C GLU A 26 4.14 -1.51 -10.18
N GLN A 27 3.86 -0.23 -10.34
CA GLN A 27 4.51 0.79 -9.52
C GLN A 27 4.11 0.65 -8.05
N ALA A 28 2.83 0.40 -7.81
CA ALA A 28 2.35 0.25 -6.44
C ALA A 28 2.98 -0.97 -5.77
N GLU A 29 3.07 -2.07 -6.51
CA GLU A 29 3.66 -3.29 -5.94
C GLU A 29 5.13 -3.11 -5.66
N TRP A 30 5.83 -2.42 -6.54
CA TRP A 30 7.24 -2.16 -6.31
C TRP A 30 7.46 -1.35 -5.04
N ARG A 31 6.63 -0.33 -4.86
CA ARG A 31 6.76 0.51 -3.68
C ARG A 31 6.42 -0.26 -2.40
N ALA A 32 5.38 -1.07 -2.46
CA ALA A 32 5.01 -1.86 -1.30
C ALA A 32 6.13 -2.83 -0.94
N ARG A 33 6.79 -3.42 -1.94
CA ARG A 33 7.89 -4.33 -1.67
C ARG A 33 9.05 -3.61 -0.98
N VAL A 34 9.39 -2.43 -1.48
CA VAL A 34 10.48 -1.66 -0.88
C VAL A 34 10.16 -1.31 0.56
N LEU A 35 8.93 -0.88 0.82
CA LEU A 35 8.53 -0.52 2.17
C LEU A 35 8.54 -1.74 3.10
N ASN A 36 8.07 -2.88 2.61
CA ASN A 36 8.07 -4.09 3.41
C ASN A 36 9.48 -4.56 3.73
N GLU A 37 10.39 -4.37 2.81
CA GLU A 37 11.78 -4.72 3.08
C GLU A 37 12.38 -3.85 4.18
N GLU A 38 11.99 -2.58 4.20
CA GLU A 38 12.46 -1.71 5.27
C GLU A 38 11.91 -2.12 6.62
N VAL A 39 10.67 -2.57 6.65
CA VAL A 39 10.08 -3.04 7.89
C VAL A 39 10.83 -4.27 8.40
N GLU A 40 11.22 -5.16 7.49
CA GLU A 40 11.96 -6.35 7.90
C GLU A 40 13.31 -6.02 8.50
N ARG A 41 13.94 -4.97 7.99
CA ARG A 41 15.23 -4.58 8.53
C ARG A 41 15.12 -3.95 9.89
N SER A 42 14.01 -3.27 10.13
CA SER A 42 13.87 -2.49 11.34
C SER A 42 12.46 -2.60 11.85
N PRO A 43 12.05 -3.77 12.28
CA PRO A 43 10.67 -3.99 12.68
C PRO A 43 10.33 -3.18 13.92
N ARG A 44 9.28 -2.40 13.79
CA ARG A 44 8.79 -1.61 14.89
C ARG A 44 7.32 -1.91 15.09
N GLY A 45 7.03 -3.13 15.44
CA GLY A 45 5.66 -3.51 15.61
C GLY A 45 5.20 -4.27 14.38
N TYR A 46 3.91 -4.28 14.16
CA TYR A 46 3.32 -5.11 13.14
C TYR A 46 2.82 -4.27 11.99
N LEU A 47 3.75 -3.77 11.21
CA LEU A 47 3.44 -2.94 10.08
C LEU A 47 3.65 -3.74 8.82
N GLN A 48 2.68 -3.68 7.92
CA GLN A 48 2.75 -4.39 6.66
C GLN A 48 2.12 -3.50 5.60
N TYR A 49 2.65 -3.56 4.38
CA TYR A 49 2.11 -2.77 3.29
C TYR A 49 1.45 -3.68 2.28
N MET A 50 0.34 -3.23 1.74
CA MET A 50 -0.37 -3.98 0.73
C MET A 50 -0.84 -3.03 -0.37
N VAL A 51 -1.22 -3.60 -1.49
CA VAL A 51 -1.70 -2.85 -2.65
C VAL A 51 -3.14 -3.23 -2.90
N ARG A 52 -3.96 -2.24 -3.24
CA ARG A 52 -5.33 -2.49 -3.63
C ARG A 52 -5.78 -1.45 -4.64
N PRO A 53 -6.79 -1.75 -5.46
CA PRO A 53 -7.35 -0.73 -6.35
C PRO A 53 -7.99 0.39 -5.55
N ALA A 54 -7.68 1.62 -5.90
CA ALA A 54 -8.19 2.75 -5.15
C ALA A 54 -9.71 2.83 -5.21
N GLY A 55 -10.29 2.40 -6.31
CA GLY A 55 -11.73 2.49 -6.48
C GLY A 55 -12.52 1.60 -5.55
N GLU A 56 -11.91 0.53 -5.06
CA GLU A 56 -12.63 -0.39 -4.18
C GLU A 56 -13.00 0.26 -2.87
N ALA A 57 -12.19 1.17 -2.40
CA ALA A 57 -12.41 1.76 -1.10
C ALA A 57 -13.65 2.65 -1.07
N ARG A 58 -14.20 2.95 -2.24
CA ARG A 58 -15.32 3.87 -2.32
C ARG A 58 -16.65 3.20 -2.48
N ARG A 59 -16.70 1.92 -2.43
CA ARG A 59 -17.95 1.20 -2.59
C ARG A 59 -18.57 0.88 -1.28
#